data_00746c852404aa0a4f79c298be679d9c
#
_entry.id   00746c852404aa0a4f79c298be679d9c
#
_cell.length_a   1.000
_cell.length_b   1.000
_cell.length_c   1.000
_cell.angle_alpha   90.00
_cell.angle_beta   90.00
_cell.angle_gamma   90.00
#
_symmetry.space_group_name_H-M   'P 1'
#
loop_
_entity.id
_entity.type
_entity.pdbx_description
1 polymer ?
#
loop_
_entity_poly.entity_id
_entity_poly.type
_entity_poly.pdbx_seq_one_letter_code
_entity_poly.pdbx_strand_id
1 'polypeptide(L)'
;MNIKSKMATLLACALMLGACASNTSSDNTLASVDNDKKIIASDVYNDLMKSSSGKTAIYQYIIKEIVINNHPATDAMATEADLAIEQIQNQYTSYYGAQADVYLSNALSQSGFKSLDDYRETMIYSFQLEEFLNAYIENHFDEVFEDYYKTKTPRYVSHILVKMEDPDKPTEEEQKRLNEVQKLIDDGVDFAQIAKDYSDDGSASTGGQLGICDKDTSFVTSFKEVALKLKEGEISKATKSEYGYHFITVTSTNKEEMKKDPQVTDELLTSYDDYMLYVALQNYELTFENPDIEKIFTTELEKSLASREASRKEAK
;
A
#
# COMPACT_ATOMS: atom_id res chain seq x y z
N MET A 1 -8.39 -10.52 -5.37
CA MET A 1 -7.76 -9.26 -4.99
C MET A 1 -7.34 -9.37 -3.54
N ASN A 2 -6.04 -9.34 -3.25
CA ASN A 2 -5.52 -9.70 -1.92
C ASN A 2 -5.56 -8.50 -0.97
N ILE A 3 -6.66 -8.33 -0.26
CA ILE A 3 -6.82 -7.35 0.84
C ILE A 3 -5.88 -7.63 2.03
N LYS A 4 -5.26 -8.82 2.05
CA LYS A 4 -4.48 -9.33 3.18
C LYS A 4 -3.11 -8.67 3.43
N SER A 5 -2.58 -7.85 2.53
CA SER A 5 -1.20 -7.32 2.64
C SER A 5 -1.10 -5.87 3.12
N LYS A 6 -2.14 -5.06 3.02
CA LYS A 6 -2.06 -3.61 3.31
C LYS A 6 -2.55 -3.19 4.71
N MET A 7 -3.22 -4.08 5.46
CA MET A 7 -3.76 -3.75 6.80
C MET A 7 -2.78 -3.85 7.96
N ALA A 8 -1.58 -4.36 7.75
CA ALA A 8 -0.69 -4.71 8.88
C ALA A 8 0.09 -3.54 9.49
N THR A 9 0.20 -2.38 8.84
CA THR A 9 1.10 -1.30 9.28
C THR A 9 0.38 -0.12 9.96
N LEU A 10 -0.91 0.06 9.76
CA LEU A 10 -1.66 1.20 10.31
C LEU A 10 -2.36 0.93 11.65
N LEU A 11 -2.28 -0.27 12.20
CA LEU A 11 -3.21 -0.70 13.25
C LEU A 11 -2.63 -0.89 14.65
N ALA A 12 -1.45 -0.38 14.95
CA ALA A 12 -0.83 -0.63 16.26
C ALA A 12 -1.27 0.31 17.40
N CYS A 13 -2.11 1.31 17.17
CA CYS A 13 -2.41 2.32 18.23
C CYS A 13 -3.87 2.79 18.32
N ALA A 14 -4.86 1.97 18.03
CA ALA A 14 -6.26 2.30 18.39
C ALA A 14 -6.48 2.06 19.88
N LEU A 15 -5.84 2.85 20.73
CA LEU A 15 -6.10 2.85 22.16
C LEU A 15 -7.02 4.01 22.55
N MET A 16 -8.25 3.65 22.87
CA MET A 16 -9.08 4.25 23.91
C MET A 16 -9.08 5.78 24.05
N LEU A 17 -9.88 6.48 23.29
CA LEU A 17 -10.43 7.77 23.70
C LEU A 17 -11.95 7.87 23.43
N GLY A 18 -12.64 6.76 23.50
CA GLY A 18 -14.10 6.73 23.36
C GLY A 18 -14.81 6.76 24.71
N ALA A 19 -14.64 7.79 25.50
CA ALA A 19 -15.56 8.09 26.59
C ALA A 19 -15.21 9.44 27.24
N CYS A 20 -15.65 10.55 26.69
CA CYS A 20 -15.86 11.79 27.45
C CYS A 20 -16.52 12.86 26.56
N ALA A 21 -17.74 12.62 26.14
CA ALA A 21 -18.58 13.69 25.63
C ALA A 21 -19.74 13.90 26.62
N SER A 22 -19.46 14.56 27.75
CA SER A 22 -20.38 15.43 28.46
C SER A 22 -19.73 15.96 29.75
N ASN A 23 -19.66 17.27 29.83
CA ASN A 23 -19.22 18.10 30.98
C ASN A 23 -17.69 18.20 31.22
N THR A 24 -17.08 19.19 30.63
CA THR A 24 -15.78 19.74 30.95
C THR A 24 -15.77 20.45 32.31
N SER A 25 -15.61 19.68 33.38
CA SER A 25 -14.95 20.21 34.58
C SER A 25 -13.56 19.58 34.61
N SER A 26 -12.52 20.40 34.73
CA SER A 26 -11.11 20.03 34.78
C SER A 26 -10.74 19.03 35.92
N ASP A 27 -11.70 18.60 36.70
CA ASP A 27 -11.57 17.79 37.91
C ASP A 27 -12.27 16.43 37.87
N ASN A 28 -12.50 15.85 36.68
CA ASN A 28 -13.06 14.51 36.60
C ASN A 28 -12.10 13.48 37.23
N THR A 29 -12.46 12.99 38.43
CA THR A 29 -11.74 11.91 39.11
C THR A 29 -11.99 10.61 38.36
N LEU A 30 -10.94 10.02 37.76
CA LEU A 30 -10.97 8.74 37.07
C LEU A 30 -10.86 7.57 38.06
N ALA A 31 -10.07 7.71 39.09
CA ALA A 31 -9.88 6.72 40.15
C ALA A 31 -9.41 7.35 41.45
N SER A 32 -9.52 6.63 42.53
CA SER A 32 -8.94 7.00 43.82
C SER A 32 -8.03 5.89 44.34
N VAL A 33 -6.85 6.22 44.80
CA VAL A 33 -5.86 5.31 45.37
C VAL A 33 -5.76 5.63 46.87
N ASP A 34 -5.86 4.62 47.74
CA ASP A 34 -5.71 4.72 49.18
C ASP A 34 -6.55 5.84 49.84
N ASN A 35 -7.81 5.96 49.45
CA ASN A 35 -8.85 6.88 49.90
C ASN A 35 -8.59 8.39 49.78
N ASP A 36 -7.36 8.85 49.56
CA ASP A 36 -7.04 10.28 49.54
C ASP A 36 -6.40 10.78 48.25
N LYS A 37 -5.74 9.94 47.49
CA LYS A 37 -5.09 10.34 46.21
C LYS A 37 -6.01 10.10 45.04
N LYS A 38 -6.49 11.19 44.45
CA LYS A 38 -7.31 11.16 43.23
C LYS A 38 -6.44 11.16 41.99
N ILE A 39 -6.79 10.33 41.02
CA ILE A 39 -6.29 10.38 39.64
C ILE A 39 -7.33 11.15 38.85
N ILE A 40 -6.97 12.31 38.35
CA ILE A 40 -7.87 13.18 37.60
C ILE A 40 -7.54 13.12 36.09
N ALA A 41 -8.55 13.36 35.24
CA ALA A 41 -8.41 13.27 33.78
C ALA A 41 -7.32 14.20 33.25
N SER A 42 -7.17 15.40 33.83
CA SER A 42 -6.14 16.36 33.42
C SER A 42 -4.72 15.88 33.67
N ASP A 43 -4.48 15.11 34.74
CA ASP A 43 -3.15 14.55 35.02
C ASP A 43 -2.77 13.49 33.96
N VAL A 44 -3.73 12.60 33.62
CA VAL A 44 -3.54 11.59 32.60
C VAL A 44 -3.32 12.25 31.24
N TYR A 45 -4.12 13.26 30.91
CA TYR A 45 -3.95 14.04 29.67
C TYR A 45 -2.56 14.69 29.60
N ASN A 46 -2.13 15.36 30.69
CA ASN A 46 -0.83 16.01 30.73
C ASN A 46 0.34 15.01 30.60
N ASP A 47 0.20 13.79 31.11
CA ASP A 47 1.21 12.76 30.96
C ASP A 47 1.23 12.17 29.54
N LEU A 48 0.06 11.99 28.94
CA LEU A 48 -0.04 11.62 27.52
C LEU A 48 0.63 12.66 26.61
N MET A 49 0.36 13.94 26.86
CA MET A 49 0.96 15.06 26.10
C MET A 49 2.49 15.10 26.19
N LYS A 50 3.09 14.57 27.26
CA LYS A 50 4.55 14.50 27.44
C LYS A 50 5.16 13.25 26.79
N SER A 51 4.42 12.15 26.69
CA SER A 51 4.91 10.88 26.19
C SER A 51 4.92 10.85 24.64
N SER A 52 5.87 10.12 24.06
CA SER A 52 5.91 9.93 22.60
C SER A 52 4.66 9.21 22.09
N SER A 53 4.27 8.11 22.76
CA SER A 53 3.08 7.33 22.41
C SER A 53 1.79 8.13 22.51
N GLY A 54 1.66 8.99 23.54
CA GLY A 54 0.51 9.87 23.71
C GLY A 54 0.40 10.91 22.59
N LYS A 55 1.53 11.52 22.20
CA LYS A 55 1.56 12.46 21.07
C LYS A 55 1.15 11.79 19.76
N THR A 56 1.68 10.61 19.48
CA THR A 56 1.28 9.83 18.31
C THR A 56 -0.21 9.47 18.36
N ALA A 57 -0.74 9.08 19.52
CA ALA A 57 -2.18 8.77 19.65
C ALA A 57 -3.06 10.00 19.38
N ILE A 58 -2.67 11.17 19.89
CA ILE A 58 -3.38 12.44 19.63
C ILE A 58 -3.34 12.76 18.13
N TYR A 59 -2.18 12.65 17.50
CA TYR A 59 -2.01 12.87 16.08
C TYR A 59 -2.92 11.94 15.26
N GLN A 60 -2.91 10.65 15.53
CA GLN A 60 -3.74 9.67 14.85
C GLN A 60 -5.24 9.91 15.07
N TYR A 61 -5.62 10.33 16.29
CA TYR A 61 -7.01 10.68 16.56
C TYR A 61 -7.48 11.86 15.71
N ILE A 62 -6.67 12.92 15.60
CA ILE A 62 -6.99 14.08 14.76
C ILE A 62 -7.15 13.65 13.30
N ILE A 63 -6.24 12.83 12.77
CA ILE A 63 -6.36 12.29 11.41
C ILE A 63 -7.68 11.54 11.23
N LYS A 64 -7.99 10.64 12.18
CA LYS A 64 -9.25 9.89 12.14
C LYS A 64 -10.46 10.84 12.08
N GLU A 65 -10.50 11.86 12.92
CA GLU A 65 -11.60 12.84 12.93
C GLU A 65 -11.68 13.63 11.62
N ILE A 66 -10.54 14.00 11.03
CA ILE A 66 -10.51 14.65 9.71
C ILE A 66 -11.16 13.74 8.67
N VAL A 67 -10.74 12.48 8.61
CA VAL A 67 -11.21 11.52 7.62
C VAL A 67 -12.72 11.27 7.78
N ILE A 68 -13.19 10.91 8.98
CA ILE A 68 -14.60 10.55 9.20
C ILE A 68 -15.55 11.73 9.04
N ASN A 69 -15.13 12.97 9.33
CA ASN A 69 -15.95 14.15 9.15
C ASN A 69 -16.06 14.57 7.68
N ASN A 70 -15.05 14.30 6.87
CA ASN A 70 -15.06 14.61 5.43
C ASN A 70 -15.67 13.50 4.59
N HIS A 71 -15.51 12.26 5.00
CA HIS A 71 -16.03 11.05 4.34
C HIS A 71 -16.80 10.21 5.35
N PRO A 72 -18.05 10.61 5.70
CA PRO A 72 -18.87 9.86 6.64
C PRO A 72 -19.16 8.45 6.12
N ALA A 73 -19.22 7.49 7.03
CA ALA A 73 -19.54 6.11 6.68
C ALA A 73 -20.86 6.01 5.92
N THR A 74 -20.87 5.27 4.82
CA THR A 74 -22.04 5.01 3.99
C THR A 74 -22.63 3.63 4.29
N ASP A 75 -23.91 3.43 3.92
CA ASP A 75 -24.54 2.11 4.02
C ASP A 75 -23.83 1.06 3.16
N ALA A 76 -23.20 1.47 2.06
CA ALA A 76 -22.39 0.60 1.21
C ALA A 76 -21.14 0.10 1.95
N MET A 77 -20.39 0.99 2.59
CA MET A 77 -19.20 0.63 3.40
C MET A 77 -19.58 -0.30 4.56
N ALA A 78 -20.70 0.00 5.24
CA ALA A 78 -21.21 -0.85 6.31
C ALA A 78 -21.57 -2.25 5.81
N THR A 79 -22.25 -2.34 4.67
CA THR A 79 -22.62 -3.62 4.03
C THR A 79 -21.38 -4.42 3.62
N GLU A 80 -20.37 -3.77 3.04
CA GLU A 80 -19.13 -4.44 2.64
C GLU A 80 -18.35 -4.96 3.85
N ALA A 81 -18.30 -4.19 4.94
CA ALA A 81 -17.71 -4.63 6.20
C ALA A 81 -18.46 -5.84 6.79
N ASP A 82 -19.80 -5.83 6.78
CA ASP A 82 -20.62 -6.93 7.26
C ASP A 82 -20.42 -8.21 6.45
N LEU A 83 -20.34 -8.11 5.12
CA LEU A 83 -20.05 -9.24 4.24
C LEU A 83 -18.65 -9.82 4.50
N ALA A 84 -17.66 -8.98 4.73
CA ALA A 84 -16.31 -9.44 5.06
C ALA A 84 -16.25 -10.15 6.44
N ILE A 85 -16.99 -9.64 7.43
CA ILE A 85 -17.14 -10.28 8.75
C ILE A 85 -17.80 -11.65 8.59
N GLU A 86 -18.88 -11.74 7.83
CA GLU A 86 -19.57 -13.02 7.58
C GLU A 86 -18.63 -14.03 6.89
N GLN A 87 -17.87 -13.61 5.90
CA GLN A 87 -16.88 -14.47 5.24
C GLN A 87 -15.83 -15.02 6.21
N ILE A 88 -15.30 -14.16 7.09
CA ILE A 88 -14.30 -14.56 8.10
C ILE A 88 -14.94 -15.57 9.07
N GLN A 89 -16.13 -15.31 9.58
CA GLN A 89 -16.84 -16.21 10.49
C GLN A 89 -17.11 -17.56 9.83
N ASN A 90 -17.57 -17.58 8.58
CA ASN A 90 -17.82 -18.79 7.81
C ASN A 90 -16.51 -19.58 7.57
N GLN A 91 -15.41 -18.91 7.29
CA GLN A 91 -14.09 -19.54 7.13
C GLN A 91 -13.65 -20.21 8.42
N TYR A 92 -13.73 -19.52 9.57
CA TYR A 92 -13.35 -20.07 10.86
C TYR A 92 -14.27 -21.25 11.26
N THR A 93 -15.57 -21.12 11.02
CA THR A 93 -16.55 -22.20 11.26
C THR A 93 -16.22 -23.45 10.44
N SER A 94 -15.83 -23.26 9.17
CA SER A 94 -15.45 -24.37 8.28
C SER A 94 -14.19 -25.10 8.76
N TYR A 95 -13.20 -24.37 9.31
CA TYR A 95 -11.94 -24.96 9.75
C TYR A 95 -11.97 -25.54 11.18
N TYR A 96 -12.68 -24.87 12.09
CA TYR A 96 -12.61 -25.15 13.53
C TYR A 96 -13.93 -25.65 14.14
N GLY A 97 -15.01 -25.70 13.35
CA GLY A 97 -16.33 -26.18 13.81
C GLY A 97 -16.80 -25.45 15.07
N ALA A 98 -17.14 -26.22 16.11
CA ALA A 98 -17.65 -25.67 17.37
C ALA A 98 -16.63 -24.79 18.15
N GLN A 99 -15.38 -24.76 17.76
CA GLN A 99 -14.34 -23.93 18.40
C GLN A 99 -14.05 -22.63 17.61
N ALA A 100 -14.76 -22.37 16.53
CA ALA A 100 -14.52 -21.24 15.63
C ALA A 100 -14.42 -19.89 16.37
N ASP A 101 -15.37 -19.61 17.28
CA ASP A 101 -15.44 -18.36 18.01
C ASP A 101 -14.21 -18.14 18.90
N VAL A 102 -13.70 -19.22 19.52
CA VAL A 102 -12.49 -19.15 20.38
C VAL A 102 -11.26 -18.81 19.54
N TYR A 103 -11.09 -19.50 18.40
CA TYR A 103 -9.95 -19.25 17.52
C TYR A 103 -10.02 -17.88 16.87
N LEU A 104 -11.20 -17.44 16.45
CA LEU A 104 -11.42 -16.10 15.87
C LEU A 104 -11.14 -15.01 16.90
N SER A 105 -11.67 -15.15 18.12
CA SER A 105 -11.41 -14.18 19.21
C SER A 105 -9.92 -14.08 19.54
N ASN A 106 -9.22 -15.23 19.59
CA ASN A 106 -7.77 -15.24 19.80
C ASN A 106 -7.01 -14.56 18.66
N ALA A 107 -7.38 -14.81 17.41
CA ALA A 107 -6.77 -14.20 16.24
C ALA A 107 -6.99 -12.68 16.22
N LEU A 108 -8.19 -12.22 16.53
CA LEU A 108 -8.50 -10.79 16.67
C LEU A 108 -7.65 -10.16 17.76
N SER A 109 -7.60 -10.76 18.94
CA SER A 109 -6.80 -10.27 20.06
C SER A 109 -5.30 -10.20 19.74
N GLN A 110 -4.74 -11.21 19.06
CA GLN A 110 -3.35 -11.22 18.61
C GLN A 110 -3.07 -10.12 17.56
N SER A 111 -4.09 -9.75 16.79
CA SER A 111 -4.04 -8.65 15.81
C SER A 111 -4.36 -7.29 16.40
N GLY A 112 -4.60 -7.20 17.72
CA GLY A 112 -4.85 -5.96 18.44
C GLY A 112 -6.30 -5.51 18.49
N PHE A 113 -7.25 -6.32 17.97
CA PHE A 113 -8.69 -6.02 18.02
C PHE A 113 -9.34 -6.57 19.29
N LYS A 114 -10.27 -5.80 19.87
CA LYS A 114 -11.00 -6.19 21.07
C LYS A 114 -12.16 -7.14 20.77
N SER A 115 -12.77 -7.00 19.58
CA SER A 115 -13.96 -7.75 19.17
C SER A 115 -14.10 -7.71 17.64
N LEU A 116 -15.08 -8.47 17.11
CA LEU A 116 -15.50 -8.36 15.71
C LEU A 116 -16.06 -6.97 15.39
N ASP A 117 -16.76 -6.34 16.33
CA ASP A 117 -17.29 -4.99 16.14
C ASP A 117 -16.17 -3.96 16.01
N ASP A 118 -15.12 -4.05 16.84
CA ASP A 118 -13.93 -3.20 16.75
C ASP A 118 -13.20 -3.40 15.42
N TYR A 119 -13.13 -4.65 14.94
CA TYR A 119 -12.59 -4.96 13.63
C TYR A 119 -13.44 -4.40 12.49
N ARG A 120 -14.78 -4.54 12.61
CA ARG A 120 -15.75 -3.96 11.66
C ARG A 120 -15.62 -2.44 11.55
N GLU A 121 -15.58 -1.74 12.69
CA GLU A 121 -15.40 -0.28 12.71
C GLU A 121 -14.09 0.13 12.04
N THR A 122 -13.03 -0.63 12.26
CA THR A 122 -11.75 -0.40 11.61
C THR A 122 -11.81 -0.60 10.10
N MET A 123 -12.56 -1.59 9.62
CA MET A 123 -12.77 -1.78 8.18
C MET A 123 -13.53 -0.61 7.57
N ILE A 124 -14.60 -0.15 8.22
CA ILE A 124 -15.36 1.03 7.76
C ILE A 124 -14.44 2.26 7.69
N TYR A 125 -13.63 2.48 8.72
CA TYR A 125 -12.65 3.57 8.71
C TYR A 125 -11.63 3.43 7.56
N SER A 126 -11.20 2.21 7.24
CA SER A 126 -10.30 1.98 6.10
C SER A 126 -10.94 2.39 4.78
N PHE A 127 -12.22 2.11 4.57
CA PHE A 127 -12.95 2.57 3.38
C PHE A 127 -13.10 4.10 3.34
N GLN A 128 -13.37 4.73 4.49
CA GLN A 128 -13.43 6.19 4.58
C GLN A 128 -12.08 6.84 4.27
N LEU A 129 -10.99 6.25 4.76
CA LEU A 129 -9.63 6.69 4.47
C LEU A 129 -9.29 6.53 2.98
N GLU A 130 -9.69 5.42 2.38
CA GLU A 130 -9.54 5.19 0.94
C GLU A 130 -10.27 6.26 0.12
N GLU A 131 -11.52 6.56 0.44
CA GLU A 131 -12.27 7.65 -0.23
C GLU A 131 -11.60 9.02 -0.04
N PHE A 132 -11.11 9.32 1.16
CA PHE A 132 -10.39 10.57 1.45
C PHE A 132 -9.14 10.71 0.57
N LEU A 133 -8.35 9.64 0.45
CA LEU A 133 -7.12 9.63 -0.35
C LEU A 133 -7.43 9.64 -1.85
N ASN A 134 -8.42 8.90 -2.30
CA ASN A 134 -8.84 8.88 -3.70
C ASN A 134 -9.34 10.27 -4.14
N ALA A 135 -10.15 10.94 -3.32
CA ALA A 135 -10.59 12.29 -3.59
C ALA A 135 -9.42 13.28 -3.67
N TYR A 136 -8.39 13.12 -2.83
CA TYR A 136 -7.17 13.92 -2.93
C TYR A 136 -6.44 13.66 -4.24
N ILE A 137 -6.20 12.38 -4.57
CA ILE A 137 -5.47 11.97 -5.79
C ILE A 137 -6.20 12.46 -7.04
N GLU A 138 -7.52 12.31 -7.13
CA GLU A 138 -8.32 12.78 -8.27
C GLU A 138 -8.25 14.28 -8.46
N ASN A 139 -8.33 15.06 -7.38
CA ASN A 139 -8.26 16.53 -7.42
C ASN A 139 -6.85 17.06 -7.72
N HIS A 140 -5.79 16.26 -7.49
CA HIS A 140 -4.39 16.63 -7.67
C HIS A 140 -3.67 15.64 -8.62
N PHE A 141 -4.41 15.01 -9.54
CA PHE A 141 -3.91 13.91 -10.37
C PHE A 141 -2.61 14.26 -11.10
N ASP A 142 -2.52 15.44 -11.66
CA ASP A 142 -1.33 15.89 -12.38
C ASP A 142 -0.08 15.90 -11.50
N GLU A 143 -0.20 16.41 -10.28
CA GLU A 143 0.89 16.48 -9.32
C GLU A 143 1.29 15.09 -8.81
N VAL A 144 0.31 14.27 -8.46
CA VAL A 144 0.51 12.89 -8.00
C VAL A 144 1.18 12.05 -9.08
N PHE A 145 0.70 12.17 -10.32
CA PHE A 145 1.27 11.48 -11.46
C PHE A 145 2.72 11.92 -11.75
N GLU A 146 3.01 13.23 -11.67
CA GLU A 146 4.38 13.74 -11.82
C GLU A 146 5.35 13.15 -10.79
N ASP A 147 4.91 13.07 -9.53
CA ASP A 147 5.69 12.46 -8.47
C ASP A 147 5.89 10.95 -8.69
N TYR A 148 4.83 10.23 -9.06
CA TYR A 148 4.89 8.82 -9.44
C TYR A 148 5.87 8.59 -10.57
N TYR A 149 5.70 9.29 -11.69
CA TYR A 149 6.56 9.14 -12.87
C TYR A 149 8.04 9.38 -12.54
N LYS A 150 8.32 10.42 -11.76
CA LYS A 150 9.68 10.77 -11.35
C LYS A 150 10.30 9.77 -10.37
N THR A 151 9.52 9.29 -9.41
CA THR A 151 10.02 8.45 -8.30
C THR A 151 10.03 6.98 -8.65
N LYS A 152 9.00 6.49 -9.34
CA LYS A 152 8.85 5.07 -9.70
C LYS A 152 9.46 4.72 -11.05
N THR A 153 9.68 5.73 -11.92
CA THR A 153 10.25 5.56 -13.26
C THR A 153 9.54 4.48 -14.10
N PRO A 154 8.19 4.57 -14.24
CA PRO A 154 7.40 3.56 -14.93
C PRO A 154 7.74 3.47 -16.40
N ARG A 155 7.59 2.28 -16.95
CA ARG A 155 7.77 1.99 -18.38
C ARG A 155 6.91 0.81 -18.80
N TYR A 156 6.43 0.84 -20.03
CA TYR A 156 5.81 -0.34 -20.63
C TYR A 156 6.88 -1.32 -21.05
N VAL A 157 6.71 -2.58 -20.73
CA VAL A 157 7.67 -3.62 -21.05
C VAL A 157 7.01 -4.81 -21.75
N SER A 158 7.79 -5.45 -22.59
CA SER A 158 7.47 -6.77 -23.15
C SER A 158 8.65 -7.70 -22.91
N HIS A 159 8.39 -9.02 -22.88
CA HIS A 159 9.44 -10.00 -22.75
C HIS A 159 9.22 -11.27 -23.54
N ILE A 160 10.30 -12.01 -23.72
CA ILE A 160 10.32 -13.38 -24.22
C ILE A 160 10.94 -14.23 -23.10
N LEU A 161 10.22 -15.21 -22.61
CA LEU A 161 10.74 -16.19 -21.65
C LEU A 161 11.11 -17.47 -22.40
N VAL A 162 12.37 -17.87 -22.30
CA VAL A 162 12.82 -19.22 -22.60
C VAL A 162 12.92 -19.97 -21.28
N LYS A 163 11.88 -20.75 -20.96
CA LYS A 163 11.78 -21.48 -19.70
C LYS A 163 12.81 -22.59 -19.66
N MET A 164 13.40 -22.82 -18.47
CA MET A 164 14.36 -23.88 -18.20
C MET A 164 14.01 -24.58 -16.90
N GLU A 165 14.26 -25.89 -16.85
CA GLU A 165 14.08 -26.67 -15.63
C GLU A 165 15.13 -26.31 -14.57
N ASP A 166 16.38 -26.19 -14.99
CA ASP A 166 17.49 -25.68 -14.17
C ASP A 166 18.27 -24.63 -14.98
N PRO A 167 18.03 -23.34 -14.76
CA PRO A 167 18.73 -22.27 -15.49
C PRO A 167 20.24 -22.22 -15.24
N ASP A 168 20.75 -22.96 -14.26
CA ASP A 168 22.21 -23.12 -14.01
C ASP A 168 22.80 -24.28 -14.81
N LYS A 169 21.95 -25.22 -15.28
CA LYS A 169 22.38 -26.41 -16.00
C LYS A 169 21.41 -26.72 -17.14
N PRO A 170 21.28 -25.79 -18.11
CA PRO A 170 20.35 -26.00 -19.23
C PRO A 170 20.70 -27.26 -20.02
N THR A 171 19.69 -27.94 -20.48
CA THR A 171 19.82 -29.04 -21.43
C THR A 171 20.32 -28.51 -22.79
N GLU A 172 20.86 -29.38 -23.64
CA GLU A 172 21.28 -29.00 -24.99
C GLU A 172 20.13 -28.42 -25.80
N GLU A 173 18.92 -28.91 -25.62
CA GLU A 173 17.71 -28.43 -26.31
C GLU A 173 17.30 -27.04 -25.82
N GLU A 174 17.27 -26.82 -24.51
CA GLU A 174 17.01 -25.48 -23.92
C GLU A 174 18.04 -24.47 -24.36
N GLN A 175 19.34 -24.84 -24.34
CA GLN A 175 20.40 -23.94 -24.80
C GLN A 175 20.30 -23.66 -26.30
N LYS A 176 19.93 -24.62 -27.11
CA LYS A 176 19.69 -24.44 -28.55
C LYS A 176 18.56 -23.43 -28.78
N ARG A 177 17.45 -23.59 -28.07
CA ARG A 177 16.30 -22.68 -28.15
C ARG A 177 16.65 -21.25 -27.73
N LEU A 178 17.39 -21.10 -26.63
CA LEU A 178 17.89 -19.80 -26.17
C LEU A 178 18.75 -19.12 -27.25
N ASN A 179 19.67 -19.86 -27.88
CA ASN A 179 20.52 -19.37 -28.94
C ASN A 179 19.73 -19.01 -30.24
N GLU A 180 18.67 -19.75 -30.51
CA GLU A 180 17.77 -19.46 -31.62
C GLU A 180 17.02 -18.14 -31.42
N VAL A 181 16.44 -17.94 -30.24
CA VAL A 181 15.77 -16.67 -29.89
C VAL A 181 16.76 -15.51 -29.95
N GLN A 182 17.96 -15.66 -29.37
CA GLN A 182 19.01 -14.63 -29.44
C GLN A 182 19.35 -14.28 -30.89
N LYS A 183 19.50 -15.31 -31.75
CA LYS A 183 19.81 -15.11 -33.14
C LYS A 183 18.69 -14.34 -33.90
N LEU A 184 17.42 -14.68 -33.62
CA LEU A 184 16.30 -13.96 -34.24
C LEU A 184 16.26 -12.50 -33.83
N ILE A 185 16.59 -12.19 -32.57
CA ILE A 185 16.73 -10.82 -32.07
C ILE A 185 17.87 -10.11 -32.76
N ASP A 186 19.04 -10.76 -32.90
CA ASP A 186 20.24 -10.18 -33.54
C ASP A 186 20.02 -9.96 -35.04
N ASP A 187 19.21 -10.82 -35.71
CA ASP A 187 18.80 -10.71 -37.11
C ASP A 187 17.72 -9.60 -37.33
N GLY A 188 17.22 -8.98 -36.23
CA GLY A 188 16.24 -7.88 -36.30
C GLY A 188 14.81 -8.35 -36.60
N VAL A 189 14.47 -9.58 -36.30
CA VAL A 189 13.08 -10.08 -36.40
C VAL A 189 12.22 -9.33 -35.38
N ASP A 190 10.97 -9.05 -35.71
CA ASP A 190 10.04 -8.34 -34.86
C ASP A 190 9.90 -9.03 -33.47
N PHE A 191 10.13 -8.29 -32.43
CA PHE A 191 10.16 -8.81 -31.04
C PHE A 191 8.82 -9.46 -30.65
N ALA A 192 7.70 -8.83 -31.02
CA ALA A 192 6.38 -9.35 -30.69
C ALA A 192 6.09 -10.67 -31.44
N GLN A 193 6.63 -10.80 -32.67
CA GLN A 193 6.51 -12.05 -33.43
C GLN A 193 7.35 -13.16 -32.79
N ILE A 194 8.60 -12.86 -32.38
CA ILE A 194 9.44 -13.83 -31.64
C ILE A 194 8.74 -14.26 -30.33
N ALA A 195 8.16 -13.31 -29.60
CA ALA A 195 7.43 -13.62 -28.38
C ALA A 195 6.27 -14.58 -28.63
N LYS A 196 5.48 -14.39 -29.70
CA LYS A 196 4.36 -15.27 -30.05
C LYS A 196 4.82 -16.69 -30.40
N ASP A 197 5.95 -16.81 -31.09
CA ASP A 197 6.42 -18.09 -31.64
C ASP A 197 7.28 -18.86 -30.61
N TYR A 198 7.98 -18.18 -29.73
CA TYR A 198 9.03 -18.78 -28.88
C TYR A 198 8.87 -18.56 -27.39
N SER A 199 8.05 -17.62 -26.92
CA SER A 199 7.93 -17.37 -25.47
C SER A 199 7.12 -18.46 -24.78
N ASP A 200 7.61 -18.91 -23.63
CA ASP A 200 6.92 -19.84 -22.74
C ASP A 200 6.05 -19.12 -21.69
N ASP A 201 5.97 -17.80 -21.76
CA ASP A 201 5.15 -17.01 -20.86
C ASP A 201 3.71 -16.86 -21.36
N GLY A 202 2.77 -16.67 -20.43
CA GLY A 202 1.35 -16.46 -20.76
C GLY A 202 1.10 -15.23 -21.64
N SER A 203 2.00 -14.25 -21.63
CA SER A 203 1.95 -13.05 -22.48
C SER A 203 2.37 -13.28 -23.92
N ALA A 204 2.82 -14.48 -24.29
CA ALA A 204 3.26 -14.81 -25.65
C ALA A 204 2.24 -14.40 -26.71
N SER A 205 0.95 -14.72 -26.52
CA SER A 205 -0.13 -14.42 -27.45
C SER A 205 -0.32 -12.92 -27.72
N THR A 206 0.06 -12.07 -26.78
CA THR A 206 0.02 -10.60 -26.90
C THR A 206 1.37 -10.00 -27.28
N GLY A 207 2.29 -10.80 -27.82
CA GLY A 207 3.63 -10.35 -28.20
C GLY A 207 4.55 -10.06 -27.03
N GLY A 208 4.32 -10.75 -25.90
CA GLY A 208 5.13 -10.64 -24.69
C GLY A 208 4.81 -9.42 -23.83
N GLN A 209 3.70 -8.72 -24.06
CA GLN A 209 3.32 -7.52 -23.30
C GLN A 209 3.02 -7.85 -21.84
N LEU A 210 3.69 -7.14 -20.91
CA LEU A 210 3.50 -7.26 -19.47
C LEU A 210 2.84 -6.04 -18.84
N GLY A 211 2.65 -4.96 -19.61
CA GLY A 211 2.16 -3.69 -19.09
C GLY A 211 3.26 -2.88 -18.41
N ILE A 212 2.92 -2.21 -17.31
CA ILE A 212 3.82 -1.29 -16.63
C ILE A 212 4.79 -2.04 -15.71
N CYS A 213 6.06 -1.69 -15.82
CA CYS A 213 7.12 -2.05 -14.91
C CYS A 213 7.68 -0.79 -14.27
N ASP A 214 7.71 -0.74 -12.97
CA ASP A 214 8.29 0.32 -12.17
C ASP A 214 9.11 -0.24 -11.00
N LYS A 215 9.59 0.60 -10.10
CA LYS A 215 10.38 0.18 -8.94
C LYS A 215 9.62 -0.75 -7.98
N ASP A 216 8.30 -0.61 -7.88
CA ASP A 216 7.47 -1.37 -6.94
C ASP A 216 6.82 -2.61 -7.56
N THR A 217 6.85 -2.74 -8.88
CA THR A 217 6.29 -3.91 -9.58
C THR A 217 6.88 -5.21 -9.04
N SER A 218 6.03 -6.19 -8.79
CA SER A 218 6.39 -7.49 -8.19
C SER A 218 7.06 -8.49 -9.15
N PHE A 219 7.73 -8.01 -10.20
CA PHE A 219 8.54 -8.86 -11.07
C PHE A 219 9.78 -9.37 -10.35
N VAL A 220 10.33 -10.50 -10.81
CA VAL A 220 11.59 -11.03 -10.27
C VAL A 220 12.70 -9.98 -10.35
N THR A 221 13.51 -9.89 -9.31
CA THR A 221 14.48 -8.80 -9.11
C THR A 221 15.41 -8.62 -10.33
N SER A 222 15.97 -9.73 -10.85
CA SER A 222 16.87 -9.68 -12.01
C SER A 222 16.21 -9.11 -13.27
N PHE A 223 14.94 -9.43 -13.50
CA PHE A 223 14.14 -8.86 -14.58
C PHE A 223 13.93 -7.36 -14.38
N LYS A 224 13.42 -6.96 -13.23
CA LYS A 224 13.09 -5.57 -12.90
C LYS A 224 14.33 -4.66 -12.98
N GLU A 225 15.45 -5.08 -12.42
CA GLU A 225 16.69 -4.30 -12.49
C GLU A 225 17.18 -4.04 -13.92
N VAL A 226 16.99 -5.01 -14.82
CA VAL A 226 17.32 -4.86 -16.23
C VAL A 226 16.31 -3.96 -16.91
N ALA A 227 15.01 -4.23 -16.75
CA ALA A 227 13.94 -3.44 -17.34
C ALA A 227 14.08 -1.94 -17.00
N LEU A 228 14.39 -1.60 -15.74
CA LEU A 228 14.53 -0.23 -15.28
C LEU A 228 15.76 0.51 -15.85
N LYS A 229 16.75 -0.20 -16.40
CA LYS A 229 17.98 0.39 -17.00
C LYS A 229 17.88 0.54 -18.51
N LEU A 230 16.99 -0.21 -19.17
CA LEU A 230 16.84 -0.16 -20.62
C LEU A 230 16.25 1.19 -21.07
N LYS A 231 16.65 1.63 -22.24
CA LYS A 231 16.03 2.74 -22.95
C LYS A 231 14.84 2.23 -23.77
N GLU A 232 13.94 3.12 -24.14
CA GLU A 232 12.85 2.81 -25.04
C GLU A 232 13.38 2.23 -26.38
N GLY A 233 12.80 1.12 -26.82
CA GLY A 233 13.21 0.37 -28.00
C GLY A 233 14.45 -0.51 -27.82
N GLU A 234 15.12 -0.45 -26.68
CA GLU A 234 16.27 -1.30 -26.39
C GLU A 234 15.82 -2.69 -25.96
N ILE A 235 16.51 -3.73 -26.47
CA ILE A 235 16.31 -5.13 -26.07
C ILE A 235 17.48 -5.55 -25.18
N SER A 236 17.20 -6.20 -24.05
CA SER A 236 18.21 -6.70 -23.15
C SER A 236 19.00 -7.88 -23.76
N LYS A 237 20.16 -8.17 -23.18
CA LYS A 237 20.75 -9.51 -23.29
C LYS A 237 19.87 -10.51 -22.53
N ALA A 238 20.10 -11.79 -22.80
CA ALA A 238 19.47 -12.87 -22.04
C ALA A 238 19.68 -12.68 -20.53
N THR A 239 18.60 -12.42 -19.80
CA THR A 239 18.61 -12.15 -18.37
C THR A 239 18.10 -13.36 -17.63
N LYS A 240 18.93 -13.94 -16.76
CA LYS A 240 18.62 -15.15 -15.99
C LYS A 240 17.65 -14.85 -14.85
N SER A 241 16.69 -15.74 -14.62
CA SER A 241 15.86 -15.82 -13.43
C SER A 241 15.69 -17.26 -12.98
N GLU A 242 14.91 -17.51 -11.94
CA GLU A 242 14.52 -18.84 -11.49
C GLU A 242 13.63 -19.60 -12.51
N TYR A 243 13.01 -18.90 -13.44
CA TYR A 243 12.15 -19.49 -14.48
C TYR A 243 12.87 -19.85 -15.76
N GLY A 244 14.09 -19.35 -15.99
CA GLY A 244 14.85 -19.46 -17.22
C GLY A 244 15.50 -18.16 -17.61
N TYR A 245 15.52 -17.87 -18.92
CA TYR A 245 16.11 -16.66 -19.47
C TYR A 245 15.06 -15.75 -20.12
N HIS A 246 15.14 -14.48 -19.82
CA HIS A 246 14.27 -13.44 -20.36
C HIS A 246 15.05 -12.53 -21.32
N PHE A 247 14.43 -12.23 -22.46
CA PHE A 247 14.77 -11.07 -23.27
C PHE A 247 13.72 -10.02 -23.01
N ILE A 248 14.13 -8.81 -22.66
CA ILE A 248 13.26 -7.75 -22.16
C ILE A 248 13.39 -6.55 -23.08
N THR A 249 12.28 -5.94 -23.47
CA THR A 249 12.29 -4.67 -24.18
C THR A 249 11.39 -3.65 -23.49
N VAL A 250 11.79 -2.38 -23.53
CA VAL A 250 10.96 -1.25 -23.14
C VAL A 250 10.24 -0.74 -24.37
N THR A 251 8.93 -0.86 -24.38
CA THR A 251 8.11 -0.49 -25.54
C THR A 251 7.70 0.98 -25.53
N SER A 252 7.53 1.59 -24.35
CA SER A 252 7.27 3.02 -24.22
C SER A 252 7.70 3.54 -22.84
N THR A 253 8.20 4.78 -22.83
CA THR A 253 8.42 5.62 -21.64
C THR A 253 7.64 6.94 -21.77
N ASN A 254 6.66 6.98 -22.67
CA ASN A 254 5.91 8.18 -22.99
C ASN A 254 4.99 8.57 -21.83
N LYS A 255 5.34 9.66 -21.16
CA LYS A 255 4.64 10.19 -19.99
C LYS A 255 3.19 10.58 -20.29
N GLU A 256 2.93 11.21 -21.43
CA GLU A 256 1.58 11.65 -21.82
C GLU A 256 0.66 10.48 -22.19
N GLU A 257 1.24 9.38 -22.64
CA GLU A 257 0.53 8.13 -22.88
C GLU A 257 0.15 7.48 -21.53
N MET A 258 1.13 7.33 -20.65
CA MET A 258 0.93 6.74 -19.31
C MET A 258 -0.08 7.53 -18.47
N LYS A 259 -0.05 8.86 -18.54
CA LYS A 259 -0.98 9.73 -17.82
C LYS A 259 -2.45 9.51 -18.21
N LYS A 260 -2.69 9.01 -19.42
CA LYS A 260 -4.03 8.73 -19.95
C LYS A 260 -4.41 7.26 -19.85
N ASP A 261 -3.51 6.42 -19.37
CA ASP A 261 -3.76 5.00 -19.23
C ASP A 261 -4.60 4.72 -17.98
N PRO A 262 -5.79 4.11 -18.12
CA PRO A 262 -6.61 3.73 -16.98
C PRO A 262 -5.87 2.85 -15.96
N GLN A 263 -4.94 1.98 -16.41
CA GLN A 263 -4.16 1.14 -15.50
C GLN A 263 -3.27 1.98 -14.58
N VAL A 264 -2.70 3.08 -15.09
CA VAL A 264 -1.92 4.02 -14.27
C VAL A 264 -2.80 4.73 -13.26
N THR A 265 -3.98 5.16 -13.67
CA THR A 265 -4.95 5.78 -12.77
C THR A 265 -5.36 4.83 -11.66
N ASP A 266 -5.71 3.59 -12.00
CA ASP A 266 -6.08 2.56 -11.02
C ASP A 266 -4.90 2.23 -10.10
N GLU A 267 -3.67 2.17 -10.62
CA GLU A 267 -2.46 1.97 -9.82
C GLU A 267 -2.26 3.12 -8.81
N LEU A 268 -2.41 4.37 -9.23
CA LEU A 268 -2.29 5.52 -8.34
C LEU A 268 -3.37 5.56 -7.26
N LEU A 269 -4.61 5.17 -7.59
CA LEU A 269 -5.72 5.12 -6.64
C LEU A 269 -5.64 3.93 -5.67
N THR A 270 -4.94 2.85 -6.04
CA THR A 270 -4.88 1.62 -5.24
C THR A 270 -3.53 1.37 -4.56
N SER A 271 -2.47 2.01 -5.04
CA SER A 271 -1.09 1.81 -4.57
C SER A 271 -0.53 3.01 -3.80
N TYR A 272 -1.42 3.90 -3.33
CA TYR A 272 -0.99 4.99 -2.46
C TYR A 272 -0.34 4.44 -1.18
N ASP A 273 0.66 5.15 -0.72
CA ASP A 273 1.32 4.90 0.55
C ASP A 273 0.92 5.96 1.60
N ASP A 274 1.38 5.78 2.83
CA ASP A 274 1.16 6.73 3.92
C ASP A 274 1.57 8.17 3.56
N TYR A 275 2.44 8.34 2.57
CA TYR A 275 2.85 9.65 2.10
C TYR A 275 1.69 10.46 1.51
N MET A 276 0.78 9.82 0.76
CA MET A 276 -0.39 10.51 0.23
C MET A 276 -1.27 11.07 1.34
N LEU A 277 -1.45 10.31 2.42
CA LEU A 277 -2.16 10.80 3.60
C LEU A 277 -1.50 12.07 4.15
N TYR A 278 -0.19 12.06 4.31
CA TYR A 278 0.53 13.22 4.85
C TYR A 278 0.50 14.44 3.92
N VAL A 279 0.58 14.24 2.61
CA VAL A 279 0.45 15.32 1.63
C VAL A 279 -0.97 15.89 1.62
N ALA A 280 -2.00 15.04 1.68
CA ALA A 280 -3.39 15.46 1.78
C ALA A 280 -3.64 16.27 3.06
N LEU A 281 -3.10 15.84 4.19
CA LEU A 281 -3.19 16.55 5.48
C LEU A 281 -2.44 17.88 5.50
N GLN A 282 -1.30 17.98 4.81
CA GLN A 282 -0.55 19.24 4.68
C GLN A 282 -1.36 20.33 3.97
N ASN A 283 -2.19 19.92 3.02
CA ASN A 283 -3.06 20.82 2.25
C ASN A 283 -4.44 21.05 2.91
N TYR A 284 -4.67 20.43 4.09
CA TYR A 284 -5.92 20.57 4.83
C TYR A 284 -5.86 21.74 5.82
N GLU A 285 -6.81 22.66 5.73
CA GLU A 285 -6.90 23.82 6.64
C GLU A 285 -7.47 23.38 7.99
N LEU A 286 -6.61 23.34 9.02
CA LEU A 286 -6.97 23.05 10.40
C LEU A 286 -6.88 24.32 11.25
N THR A 287 -7.84 24.48 12.16
CA THR A 287 -7.79 25.50 13.19
C THR A 287 -7.64 24.84 14.55
N PHE A 288 -6.59 25.18 15.27
CA PHE A 288 -6.32 24.63 16.59
C PHE A 288 -6.59 25.69 17.67
N GLU A 289 -7.44 25.36 18.64
CA GLU A 289 -7.65 26.20 19.83
C GLU A 289 -6.55 26.02 20.88
N ASN A 290 -5.83 24.87 20.84
CA ASN A 290 -4.76 24.56 21.76
C ASN A 290 -3.41 24.53 21.01
N PRO A 291 -2.48 25.48 21.29
CA PRO A 291 -1.20 25.54 20.62
C PRO A 291 -0.27 24.35 20.87
N ASP A 292 -0.43 23.63 21.98
CA ASP A 292 0.36 22.42 22.23
C ASP A 292 -0.10 21.26 21.34
N ILE A 293 -1.40 21.16 21.05
CA ILE A 293 -1.96 20.19 20.10
C ILE A 293 -1.52 20.53 18.68
N GLU A 294 -1.60 21.79 18.29
CA GLU A 294 -1.09 22.25 16.99
C GLU A 294 0.37 21.88 16.79
N LYS A 295 1.20 22.14 17.82
CA LYS A 295 2.62 21.77 17.78
C LYS A 295 2.84 20.27 17.69
N ILE A 296 2.04 19.45 18.36
CA ILE A 296 2.13 17.99 18.24
C ILE A 296 1.78 17.57 16.82
N PHE A 297 0.65 18.04 16.29
CA PHE A 297 0.18 17.67 14.96
C PHE A 297 1.20 18.05 13.89
N THR A 298 1.67 19.28 13.87
CA THR A 298 2.65 19.77 12.88
C THR A 298 3.98 19.03 12.99
N THR A 299 4.46 18.77 14.21
CA THR A 299 5.72 18.03 14.42
C THR A 299 5.64 16.58 13.93
N GLU A 300 4.55 15.87 14.20
CA GLU A 300 4.39 14.48 13.74
C GLU A 300 4.20 14.42 12.22
N LEU A 301 3.45 15.37 11.64
CA LEU A 301 3.30 15.51 10.20
C LEU A 301 4.65 15.76 9.50
N GLU A 302 5.43 16.72 9.99
CA GLU A 302 6.77 17.04 9.46
C GLU A 302 7.73 15.86 9.54
N LYS A 303 7.71 15.10 10.64
CA LYS A 303 8.52 13.88 10.78
C LYS A 303 8.15 12.83 9.74
N SER A 304 6.86 12.64 9.50
CA SER A 304 6.36 11.65 8.54
C SER A 304 6.78 12.03 7.11
N LEU A 305 6.64 13.29 6.74
CA LEU A 305 7.09 13.82 5.45
C LEU A 305 8.62 13.72 5.28
N ALA A 306 9.38 14.08 6.31
CA ALA A 306 10.84 14.02 6.28
C ALA A 306 11.35 12.57 6.17
N SER A 307 10.73 11.63 6.88
CA SER A 307 11.05 10.21 6.81
C SER A 307 10.84 9.67 5.40
N ARG A 308 9.74 10.05 4.76
CA ARG A 308 9.45 9.64 3.38
C ARG A 308 10.42 10.22 2.37
N GLU A 309 10.79 11.50 2.50
CA GLU A 309 11.81 12.11 1.64
C GLU A 309 13.19 11.45 1.79
N ALA A 310 13.55 11.05 3.00
CA ALA A 310 14.79 10.31 3.24
C ALA A 310 14.78 8.95 2.52
N SER A 311 13.70 8.16 2.67
CA SER A 311 13.53 6.88 1.98
C SER A 311 13.58 7.01 0.45
N ARG A 312 13.04 8.10 -0.11
CA ARG A 312 13.10 8.39 -1.55
C ARG A 312 14.50 8.75 -2.04
N LYS A 313 15.35 9.33 -1.18
CA LYS A 313 16.75 9.66 -1.51
C LYS A 313 17.65 8.43 -1.47
N GLU A 314 17.39 7.50 -0.55
CA GLU A 314 18.13 6.23 -0.44
C GLU A 314 17.79 5.26 -1.59
N ALA A 315 16.62 5.37 -2.18
CA ALA A 315 16.17 4.55 -3.32
C ALA A 315 16.73 5.00 -4.69
N LYS A 316 17.59 6.04 -4.73
CA LYS A 316 18.30 6.52 -5.92
C LYS A 316 19.68 5.93 -6.02
#